data_3d2d3c3ef613bdd4029b65c68abf8acb
#
_entry.id   3d2d3c3ef613bdd4029b65c68abf8acb
#
_cell.length_a   1.000
_cell.length_b   1.000
_cell.length_c   1.000
_cell.angle_alpha   90.00
_cell.angle_beta   90.00
_cell.angle_gamma   90.00
#
_symmetry.space_group_name_H-M   'P 1'
#
loop_
_entity.id
_entity.type
_entity.pdbx_description
1 polymer ?
#
loop_
_entity_poly.entity_id
_entity_poly.type
_entity_poly.pdbx_seq_one_letter_code
_entity_poly.pdbx_strand_id
1 'polypeptide(L)'
;MSSRSAPLVPPRLRALLVRVPLLVPLVRLVRRSWAQDRTLLGAMVVATLVIGVLAAEVSAYWFSPSLLILLTLLGGLRLRLRSLAVLLVAVAASLTYMGQVRGVGNVGPGLLITMAFTAALAWAMSRIRGKLGVQGLRGDAMLLDLRDRLKRQSELPPLPKDWGGKVVLKQAGGSSFGGDFVVSMRVGDLVEVAVVDVSGKGVDAGTRALMLSGTFGGLLGSVDDFLGACNSYLHRQLGDEGFVTAVHLSLDLATGEYTITSAGHPPAVRFDAGSGTWRVSTSKGVVLGVVPDLHCETDSGVLRKGDALMLFTDGLIEQPGRDIDAGLDRLLGEAERLLPSGFRDRARQLVQSMTSGHNDDCALVLIWRP
;
A
#
# COMPACT_ATOMS: atom_id res chain seq x y z
N MET A 1 -40.72 32.46 25.29
CA MET A 1 -40.75 30.99 25.21
C MET A 1 -39.50 30.54 24.51
N SER A 2 -38.48 30.12 25.25
CA SER A 2 -37.15 29.76 24.75
C SER A 2 -37.08 28.23 24.65
N SER A 3 -37.01 27.71 23.42
CA SER A 3 -36.78 26.29 23.16
C SER A 3 -35.31 25.93 23.39
N ARG A 4 -35.01 25.36 24.56
CA ARG A 4 -33.71 24.74 24.85
C ARG A 4 -33.61 23.44 24.04
N SER A 5 -32.79 23.45 23.00
CA SER A 5 -32.35 22.23 22.32
C SER A 5 -31.48 21.41 23.31
N ALA A 6 -31.92 20.21 23.62
CA ALA A 6 -31.20 19.26 24.46
C ALA A 6 -29.79 18.95 23.86
N PRO A 7 -28.75 18.86 24.67
CA PRO A 7 -27.41 18.57 24.18
C PRO A 7 -27.33 17.13 23.70
N LEU A 8 -26.96 16.94 22.44
CA LEU A 8 -26.86 15.67 21.69
C LEU A 8 -25.78 14.69 22.22
N VAL A 9 -25.10 14.99 23.32
CA VAL A 9 -24.06 14.13 23.90
C VAL A 9 -24.22 14.10 25.42
N PRO A 10 -24.39 12.94 26.04
CA PRO A 10 -24.51 12.79 27.49
C PRO A 10 -23.24 13.28 28.22
N PRO A 11 -23.36 13.85 29.42
CA PRO A 11 -22.26 14.50 30.12
C PRO A 11 -21.07 13.58 30.43
N ARG A 12 -21.31 12.28 30.58
CA ARG A 12 -20.25 11.26 30.78
C ARG A 12 -19.35 11.07 29.54
N LEU A 13 -19.90 11.21 28.32
CA LEU A 13 -19.11 11.17 27.08
C LEU A 13 -18.29 12.44 26.84
N ARG A 14 -18.76 13.62 27.32
CA ARG A 14 -17.99 14.86 27.29
C ARG A 14 -16.74 14.79 28.18
N ALA A 15 -16.86 14.17 29.35
CA ALA A 15 -15.73 14.02 30.28
C ALA A 15 -14.66 13.05 29.76
N LEU A 16 -15.04 12.03 28.96
CA LEU A 16 -14.11 11.10 28.32
C LEU A 16 -13.37 11.75 27.13
N LEU A 17 -14.05 12.63 26.39
CA LEU A 17 -13.47 13.35 25.24
C LEU A 17 -12.42 14.38 25.64
N VAL A 18 -12.47 14.93 26.84
CA VAL A 18 -11.49 15.91 27.36
C VAL A 18 -10.18 15.22 27.79
N ARG A 19 -10.23 13.93 28.15
CA ARG A 19 -9.07 13.18 28.65
C ARG A 19 -8.19 12.55 27.57
N VAL A 20 -8.66 12.46 26.32
CA VAL A 20 -7.90 11.85 25.22
C VAL A 20 -7.96 12.76 23.99
N PRO A 21 -6.99 13.67 23.80
CA PRO A 21 -7.01 14.63 22.70
C PRO A 21 -7.01 13.99 21.29
N LEU A 22 -6.63 12.72 21.17
CA LEU A 22 -6.67 11.94 19.94
C LEU A 22 -8.09 11.52 19.50
N LEU A 23 -9.09 11.50 20.42
CA LEU A 23 -10.47 11.10 20.08
C LEU A 23 -11.28 12.23 19.41
N VAL A 24 -10.91 13.48 19.61
CA VAL A 24 -11.62 14.63 19.03
C VAL A 24 -11.52 14.68 17.49
N PRO A 25 -10.34 14.49 16.85
CA PRO A 25 -10.24 14.43 15.40
C PRO A 25 -10.93 13.19 14.84
N LEU A 26 -10.88 12.04 15.53
CA LEU A 26 -11.54 10.80 15.12
C LEU A 26 -13.07 10.95 15.07
N VAL A 27 -13.68 11.56 16.11
CA VAL A 27 -15.12 11.82 16.17
C VAL A 27 -15.55 12.84 15.11
N ARG A 28 -14.72 13.87 14.82
CA ARG A 28 -14.99 14.82 13.74
C ARG A 28 -14.90 14.17 12.36
N LEU A 29 -13.92 13.30 12.14
CA LEU A 29 -13.73 12.54 10.91
C LEU A 29 -14.90 11.57 10.68
N VAL A 30 -15.33 10.86 11.73
CA VAL A 30 -16.51 9.97 11.70
C VAL A 30 -17.79 10.74 11.37
N ARG A 31 -18.01 11.91 11.99
CA ARG A 31 -19.17 12.77 11.68
C ARG A 31 -19.16 13.32 10.26
N ARG A 32 -18.00 13.74 9.77
CA ARG A 32 -17.88 14.32 8.42
C ARG A 32 -18.18 13.30 7.32
N SER A 33 -17.77 12.05 7.49
CA SER A 33 -18.04 10.98 6.51
C SER A 33 -19.47 10.45 6.55
N TRP A 34 -20.12 10.45 7.72
CA TRP A 34 -21.55 10.13 7.83
C TRP A 34 -22.41 11.23 7.21
N ALA A 35 -21.97 12.48 7.26
CA ALA A 35 -22.62 13.58 6.56
C ALA A 35 -22.48 13.44 5.03
N GLN A 36 -21.31 13.04 4.53
CA GLN A 36 -21.07 12.85 3.10
C GLN A 36 -21.88 11.68 2.51
N ASP A 37 -22.01 10.54 3.20
CA ASP A 37 -22.82 9.41 2.75
C ASP A 37 -24.31 9.77 2.69
N ARG A 38 -24.81 10.59 3.62
CA ARG A 38 -26.20 11.04 3.64
C ARG A 38 -26.49 12.09 2.57
N THR A 39 -25.56 12.99 2.32
CA THR A 39 -25.73 14.01 1.25
C THR A 39 -25.67 13.37 -0.13
N LEU A 40 -24.77 12.39 -0.35
CA LEU A 40 -24.70 11.64 -1.59
C LEU A 40 -25.99 10.82 -1.83
N LEU A 41 -26.46 10.10 -0.82
CA LEU A 41 -27.73 9.37 -0.89
C LEU A 41 -28.89 10.33 -1.21
N GLY A 42 -28.98 11.45 -0.50
CA GLY A 42 -30.03 12.45 -0.72
C GLY A 42 -30.00 12.98 -2.16
N ALA A 43 -28.83 13.34 -2.68
CA ALA A 43 -28.67 13.80 -4.06
C ALA A 43 -29.10 12.73 -5.08
N MET A 44 -28.70 11.47 -4.87
CA MET A 44 -29.07 10.37 -5.76
C MET A 44 -30.57 10.05 -5.73
N VAL A 45 -31.19 10.08 -4.54
CA VAL A 45 -32.65 9.89 -4.40
C VAL A 45 -33.42 11.03 -5.08
N VAL A 46 -33.02 12.27 -4.85
CA VAL A 46 -33.63 13.43 -5.54
C VAL A 46 -33.47 13.30 -7.04
N ALA A 47 -32.29 13.02 -7.56
CA ALA A 47 -32.04 12.78 -8.98
C ALA A 47 -32.93 11.66 -9.54
N THR A 48 -33.11 10.56 -8.84
CA THR A 48 -33.96 9.43 -9.22
C THR A 48 -35.42 9.86 -9.33
N LEU A 49 -35.93 10.58 -8.34
CA LEU A 49 -37.32 11.06 -8.34
C LEU A 49 -37.55 12.10 -9.44
N VAL A 50 -36.63 13.05 -9.62
CA VAL A 50 -36.72 14.07 -10.69
C VAL A 50 -36.72 13.41 -12.07
N ILE A 51 -35.82 12.46 -12.33
CA ILE A 51 -35.80 11.74 -13.62
C ILE A 51 -37.10 10.96 -13.80
N GLY A 52 -37.60 10.29 -12.76
CA GLY A 52 -38.88 9.55 -12.81
C GLY A 52 -40.06 10.46 -13.17
N VAL A 53 -40.17 11.64 -12.55
CA VAL A 53 -41.22 12.61 -12.83
C VAL A 53 -41.09 13.21 -14.24
N LEU A 54 -39.87 13.64 -14.63
CA LEU A 54 -39.64 14.19 -15.96
C LEU A 54 -39.90 13.17 -17.07
N ALA A 55 -39.51 11.93 -16.86
CA ALA A 55 -39.80 10.83 -17.77
C ALA A 55 -41.29 10.53 -17.85
N ALA A 56 -42.04 10.66 -16.75
CA ALA A 56 -43.51 10.46 -16.71
C ALA A 56 -44.30 11.61 -17.32
N GLU A 57 -44.01 12.87 -16.99
CA GLU A 57 -44.81 14.02 -17.31
C GLU A 57 -44.40 14.72 -18.62
N VAL A 58 -43.08 14.83 -18.89
CA VAL A 58 -42.56 15.60 -20.04
C VAL A 58 -42.38 14.69 -21.25
N SER A 59 -41.38 13.82 -21.25
CA SER A 59 -41.11 12.91 -22.37
C SER A 59 -40.12 11.83 -22.01
N ALA A 60 -40.48 10.55 -22.28
CA ALA A 60 -39.57 9.44 -22.18
C ALA A 60 -38.46 9.41 -23.27
N TYR A 61 -38.64 10.19 -24.35
CA TYR A 61 -37.63 10.36 -25.40
C TYR A 61 -36.44 11.21 -24.92
N TRP A 62 -36.71 12.33 -24.24
CA TRP A 62 -35.67 13.21 -23.71
C TRP A 62 -35.13 12.75 -22.36
N PHE A 63 -35.99 12.20 -21.51
CA PHE A 63 -35.62 11.69 -20.16
C PHE A 63 -35.83 10.20 -20.12
N SER A 64 -34.87 9.45 -20.72
CA SER A 64 -34.98 7.99 -20.78
C SER A 64 -34.93 7.37 -19.39
N PRO A 65 -35.85 6.45 -19.06
CA PRO A 65 -35.82 5.67 -17.83
C PRO A 65 -34.53 4.86 -17.63
N SER A 66 -33.78 4.60 -18.69
CA SER A 66 -32.48 3.95 -18.65
C SER A 66 -31.44 4.73 -17.85
N LEU A 67 -31.60 6.03 -17.63
CA LEU A 67 -30.75 6.83 -16.73
C LEU A 67 -30.80 6.33 -15.28
N LEU A 68 -31.89 5.68 -14.87
CA LEU A 68 -32.01 5.06 -13.55
C LEU A 68 -31.03 3.87 -13.40
N ILE A 69 -30.67 3.20 -14.49
CA ILE A 69 -29.66 2.12 -14.49
C ILE A 69 -28.30 2.69 -14.04
N LEU A 70 -27.90 3.82 -14.61
CA LEU A 70 -26.65 4.49 -14.26
C LEU A 70 -26.61 4.89 -12.78
N LEU A 71 -27.71 5.48 -12.27
CA LEU A 71 -27.82 5.85 -10.86
C LEU A 71 -27.77 4.62 -9.94
N THR A 72 -28.41 3.53 -10.34
CA THR A 72 -28.38 2.27 -9.57
C THR A 72 -26.98 1.67 -9.51
N LEU A 73 -26.24 1.66 -10.63
CA LEU A 73 -24.84 1.19 -10.67
C LEU A 73 -23.93 2.09 -9.84
N LEU A 74 -24.04 3.41 -9.99
CA LEU A 74 -23.30 4.38 -9.17
C LEU A 74 -23.60 4.21 -7.66
N GLY A 75 -24.87 3.99 -7.32
CA GLY A 75 -25.30 3.67 -5.97
C GLY A 75 -24.67 2.38 -5.46
N GLY A 76 -24.70 1.32 -6.29
CA GLY A 76 -24.02 0.07 -6.03
C GLY A 76 -22.52 0.23 -5.79
N LEU A 77 -21.83 1.14 -6.48
CA LEU A 77 -20.39 1.42 -6.32
C LEU A 77 -20.03 2.31 -5.14
N ARG A 78 -20.94 3.16 -4.66
CA ARG A 78 -20.61 4.20 -3.67
C ARG A 78 -21.35 4.08 -2.34
N LEU A 79 -22.56 3.53 -2.34
CA LEU A 79 -23.41 3.49 -1.16
C LEU A 79 -23.22 2.19 -0.36
N ARG A 80 -23.48 2.29 0.95
CA ARG A 80 -23.60 1.13 1.84
C ARG A 80 -24.89 0.37 1.55
N LEU A 81 -24.95 -0.90 1.92
CA LEU A 81 -26.09 -1.78 1.65
C LEU A 81 -27.43 -1.18 2.11
N ARG A 82 -27.48 -0.56 3.29
CA ARG A 82 -28.70 0.10 3.81
C ARG A 82 -29.10 1.33 2.99
N SER A 83 -28.13 2.14 2.59
CA SER A 83 -28.35 3.33 1.76
C SER A 83 -28.72 2.96 0.33
N LEU A 84 -28.14 1.88 -0.20
CA LEU A 84 -28.50 1.32 -1.49
C LEU A 84 -29.93 0.82 -1.50
N ALA A 85 -30.39 0.15 -0.42
CA ALA A 85 -31.79 -0.29 -0.30
C ALA A 85 -32.76 0.91 -0.41
N VAL A 86 -32.46 2.04 0.23
CA VAL A 86 -33.29 3.25 0.13
C VAL A 86 -33.32 3.77 -1.31
N LEU A 87 -32.17 3.79 -2.01
CA LEU A 87 -32.10 4.20 -3.42
C LEU A 87 -32.93 3.27 -4.31
N LEU A 88 -32.84 1.95 -4.10
CA LEU A 88 -33.61 0.96 -4.87
C LEU A 88 -35.13 1.11 -4.66
N VAL A 89 -35.55 1.46 -3.45
CA VAL A 89 -36.97 1.79 -3.18
C VAL A 89 -37.39 3.05 -3.94
N ALA A 90 -36.55 4.07 -3.99
CA ALA A 90 -36.84 5.29 -4.77
C ALA A 90 -36.91 5.00 -6.30
N VAL A 91 -36.04 4.13 -6.80
CA VAL A 91 -36.08 3.67 -8.22
C VAL A 91 -37.38 2.91 -8.49
N ALA A 92 -37.76 1.97 -7.63
CA ALA A 92 -39.03 1.23 -7.77
C ALA A 92 -40.25 2.15 -7.73
N ALA A 93 -40.28 3.13 -6.81
CA ALA A 93 -41.33 4.12 -6.74
C ALA A 93 -41.44 4.98 -8.03
N SER A 94 -40.29 5.40 -8.60
CA SER A 94 -40.24 6.16 -9.85
C SER A 94 -40.75 5.33 -11.03
N LEU A 95 -40.40 4.05 -11.11
CA LEU A 95 -40.92 3.16 -12.18
C LEU A 95 -42.43 2.91 -12.05
N THR A 96 -42.90 2.72 -10.81
CA THR A 96 -44.34 2.53 -10.54
C THR A 96 -45.14 3.77 -10.91
N TYR A 97 -44.67 4.96 -10.52
CA TYR A 97 -45.30 6.23 -10.89
C TYR A 97 -45.38 6.41 -12.41
N MET A 98 -44.31 6.12 -13.10
CA MET A 98 -44.24 6.21 -14.56
C MET A 98 -45.20 5.24 -15.25
N GLY A 99 -45.34 4.01 -14.71
CA GLY A 99 -46.33 3.02 -15.20
C GLY A 99 -47.77 3.45 -14.98
N GLN A 100 -48.07 4.17 -13.88
CA GLN A 100 -49.41 4.73 -13.60
C GLN A 100 -49.77 5.89 -14.52
N VAL A 101 -48.82 6.82 -14.76
CA VAL A 101 -49.09 8.02 -15.58
C VAL A 101 -49.19 7.70 -17.08
N ARG A 102 -48.26 6.89 -17.59
CA ARG A 102 -48.15 6.58 -19.03
C ARG A 102 -48.77 5.24 -19.46
N GLY A 103 -49.28 4.50 -18.54
CA GLY A 103 -49.76 3.11 -18.74
C GLY A 103 -48.64 2.07 -18.71
N VAL A 104 -48.99 0.90 -18.22
CA VAL A 104 -48.06 -0.21 -17.97
C VAL A 104 -47.32 -0.67 -19.26
N GLY A 105 -47.96 -0.49 -20.44
CA GLY A 105 -47.35 -0.86 -21.73
C GLY A 105 -46.13 0.01 -22.14
N ASN A 106 -45.96 1.19 -21.55
CA ASN A 106 -44.83 2.07 -21.84
C ASN A 106 -43.57 1.78 -20.96
N VAL A 107 -43.74 1.00 -19.90
CA VAL A 107 -42.64 0.41 -19.15
C VAL A 107 -42.42 -0.99 -19.67
N GLY A 108 -41.63 -1.11 -20.76
CA GLY A 108 -41.44 -2.38 -21.44
C GLY A 108 -40.79 -3.44 -20.53
N PRO A 109 -41.13 -4.72 -20.71
CA PRO A 109 -40.55 -5.82 -19.88
C PRO A 109 -39.04 -5.86 -19.94
N GLY A 110 -38.41 -5.47 -21.04
CA GLY A 110 -36.97 -5.37 -21.17
C GLY A 110 -36.33 -4.38 -20.20
N LEU A 111 -36.98 -3.22 -19.94
CA LEU A 111 -36.51 -2.24 -18.96
C LEU A 111 -36.60 -2.84 -17.53
N LEU A 112 -37.69 -3.51 -17.20
CA LEU A 112 -37.86 -4.13 -15.87
C LEU A 112 -36.82 -5.23 -15.62
N ILE A 113 -36.55 -6.08 -16.63
CA ILE A 113 -35.53 -7.13 -16.53
C ILE A 113 -34.14 -6.52 -16.34
N THR A 114 -33.78 -5.51 -17.15
CA THR A 114 -32.47 -4.87 -17.02
C THR A 114 -32.31 -4.14 -15.69
N MET A 115 -33.36 -3.51 -15.18
CA MET A 115 -33.35 -2.87 -13.86
C MET A 115 -33.24 -3.88 -12.73
N ALA A 116 -33.97 -5.01 -12.78
CA ALA A 116 -33.86 -6.08 -11.80
C ALA A 116 -32.44 -6.69 -11.77
N PHE A 117 -31.89 -6.96 -12.95
CA PHE A 117 -30.51 -7.46 -13.08
C PHE A 117 -29.48 -6.46 -12.51
N THR A 118 -29.62 -5.18 -12.86
CA THR A 118 -28.73 -4.10 -12.39
C THR A 118 -28.84 -3.92 -10.87
N ALA A 119 -30.05 -3.99 -10.31
CA ALA A 119 -30.27 -3.92 -8.87
C ALA A 119 -29.63 -5.11 -8.15
N ALA A 120 -29.76 -6.33 -8.68
CA ALA A 120 -29.13 -7.53 -8.15
C ALA A 120 -27.60 -7.43 -8.18
N LEU A 121 -27.04 -6.96 -9.30
CA LEU A 121 -25.61 -6.71 -9.44
C LEU A 121 -25.09 -5.66 -8.46
N ALA A 122 -25.78 -4.52 -8.37
CA ALA A 122 -25.44 -3.44 -7.43
C ALA A 122 -25.50 -3.93 -5.96
N TRP A 123 -26.51 -4.73 -5.64
CA TRP A 123 -26.66 -5.34 -4.33
C TRP A 123 -25.52 -6.33 -4.01
N ALA A 124 -25.19 -7.22 -4.94
CA ALA A 124 -24.08 -8.17 -4.80
C ALA A 124 -22.75 -7.44 -4.60
N MET A 125 -22.47 -6.44 -5.42
CA MET A 125 -21.26 -5.61 -5.29
C MET A 125 -21.18 -4.88 -3.95
N SER A 126 -22.30 -4.30 -3.49
CA SER A 126 -22.35 -3.62 -2.18
C SER A 126 -22.17 -4.60 -1.02
N ARG A 127 -22.68 -5.84 -1.15
CA ARG A 127 -22.57 -6.90 -0.14
C ARG A 127 -21.16 -7.47 -0.05
N ILE A 128 -20.49 -7.69 -1.19
CA ILE A 128 -19.10 -8.16 -1.25
C ILE A 128 -18.18 -7.12 -0.59
N ARG A 129 -18.32 -5.85 -0.93
CA ARG A 129 -17.55 -4.75 -0.32
C ARG A 129 -17.80 -4.61 1.18
N GLY A 130 -19.04 -4.86 1.62
CA GLY A 130 -19.39 -4.84 3.05
C GLY A 130 -18.67 -5.92 3.86
N LYS A 131 -18.44 -7.11 3.26
CA LYS A 131 -17.70 -8.21 3.90
C LYS A 131 -16.19 -7.93 3.99
N LEU A 132 -15.62 -7.24 3.01
CA LEU A 132 -14.20 -6.88 2.98
C LEU A 132 -13.84 -5.71 3.93
N GLY A 133 -14.80 -5.11 4.63
CA GLY A 133 -14.56 -3.98 5.55
C GLY A 133 -14.14 -2.68 4.86
N VAL A 134 -13.86 -2.73 3.55
CA VAL A 134 -13.36 -1.62 2.73
C VAL A 134 -14.53 -0.94 2.04
N GLN A 135 -15.12 0.07 2.67
CA GLN A 135 -16.27 0.79 2.11
C GLN A 135 -15.91 2.20 1.65
N GLY A 136 -16.01 2.44 0.33
CA GLY A 136 -15.93 3.75 -0.31
C GLY A 136 -14.60 4.47 -0.09
N LEU A 137 -14.63 5.80 -0.14
CA LEU A 137 -13.49 6.71 0.06
C LEU A 137 -12.67 6.46 1.34
N ARG A 138 -13.21 5.74 2.31
CA ARG A 138 -12.49 5.35 3.53
C ARG A 138 -11.56 4.17 3.35
N GLY A 139 -11.93 3.20 2.53
CA GLY A 139 -11.04 2.09 2.20
C GLY A 139 -9.83 2.59 1.44
N ASP A 140 -10.04 3.43 0.43
CA ASP A 140 -8.96 4.05 -0.33
C ASP A 140 -8.09 4.94 0.56
N ALA A 141 -8.70 5.72 1.47
CA ALA A 141 -7.96 6.56 2.43
C ALA A 141 -7.18 5.71 3.46
N MET A 142 -7.73 4.59 3.91
CA MET A 142 -7.04 3.65 4.82
C MET A 142 -5.86 2.99 4.11
N LEU A 143 -6.04 2.55 2.87
CA LEU A 143 -4.97 1.97 2.07
C LEU A 143 -3.85 2.99 1.82
N LEU A 144 -4.20 4.24 1.52
CA LEU A 144 -3.21 5.33 1.38
C LEU A 144 -2.48 5.61 2.70
N ASP A 145 -3.18 5.64 3.84
CA ASP A 145 -2.55 5.83 5.16
C ASP A 145 -1.60 4.67 5.52
N LEU A 146 -1.99 3.44 5.23
CA LEU A 146 -1.15 2.26 5.41
C LEU A 146 0.09 2.30 4.51
N ARG A 147 -0.08 2.66 3.23
CA ARG A 147 1.05 2.87 2.31
C ARG A 147 2.00 3.95 2.83
N ASP A 148 1.47 5.09 3.25
CA ASP A 148 2.27 6.21 3.75
C ASP A 148 2.98 5.86 5.07
N ARG A 149 2.43 4.95 5.88
CA ARG A 149 3.09 4.39 7.07
C ARG A 149 4.25 3.46 6.69
N LEU A 150 4.03 2.52 5.77
CA LEU A 150 5.08 1.66 5.23
C LEU A 150 6.24 2.48 4.66
N LYS A 151 5.92 3.49 3.86
CA LYS A 151 6.93 4.38 3.26
C LYS A 151 7.73 5.15 4.32
N ARG A 152 7.09 5.59 5.40
CA ARG A 152 7.79 6.25 6.52
C ARG A 152 8.66 5.29 7.34
N GLN A 153 8.22 4.06 7.52
CA GLN A 153 9.01 3.01 8.17
C GLN A 153 10.23 2.60 7.34
N SER A 154 10.15 2.78 6.02
CA SER A 154 11.24 2.47 5.09
C SER A 154 12.27 3.61 4.95
N GLU A 155 12.17 4.70 5.69
CA GLU A 155 13.18 5.75 5.70
C GLU A 155 14.30 5.38 6.68
N LEU A 156 15.55 5.67 6.29
CA LEU A 156 16.68 5.49 7.22
C LEU A 156 16.56 6.46 8.40
N PRO A 157 16.97 6.03 9.61
CA PRO A 157 17.07 6.91 10.76
C PRO A 157 18.09 8.05 10.48
N PRO A 158 17.99 9.17 11.19
CA PRO A 158 18.96 10.26 11.04
C PRO A 158 20.40 9.77 11.28
N LEU A 159 21.26 9.91 10.27
CA LEU A 159 22.68 9.57 10.34
C LEU A 159 23.51 10.78 10.77
N PRO A 160 24.69 10.57 11.37
CA PRO A 160 25.66 11.63 11.66
C PRO A 160 26.11 12.36 10.38
N LYS A 161 26.74 13.55 10.54
CA LYS A 161 27.15 14.39 9.40
C LYS A 161 28.19 13.75 8.48
N ASP A 162 28.98 12.84 9.00
CA ASP A 162 30.01 12.06 8.32
C ASP A 162 29.49 10.76 7.72
N TRP A 163 28.17 10.61 7.67
CA TRP A 163 27.48 9.51 7.01
C TRP A 163 26.35 10.03 6.13
N GLY A 164 26.14 9.38 5.02
CA GLY A 164 25.01 9.63 4.13
C GLY A 164 24.20 8.35 3.92
N GLY A 165 22.90 8.51 3.75
CA GLY A 165 22.02 7.40 3.44
C GLY A 165 20.84 7.82 2.58
N LYS A 166 20.35 6.92 1.73
CA LYS A 166 19.21 7.13 0.87
C LYS A 166 18.47 5.83 0.63
N VAL A 167 17.15 5.86 0.83
CA VAL A 167 16.24 4.81 0.39
C VAL A 167 15.42 5.31 -0.79
N VAL A 168 15.26 4.48 -1.80
CA VAL A 168 14.37 4.69 -2.94
C VAL A 168 13.49 3.46 -3.08
N LEU A 169 12.18 3.65 -2.96
CA LEU A 169 11.16 2.62 -3.20
C LEU A 169 10.35 3.03 -4.42
N LYS A 170 10.18 2.13 -5.37
CA LYS A 170 9.31 2.28 -6.53
C LYS A 170 8.36 1.10 -6.59
N GLN A 171 7.07 1.37 -6.71
CA GLN A 171 6.01 0.36 -6.78
C GLN A 171 5.54 0.17 -8.22
N ALA A 172 5.24 -1.06 -8.57
CA ALA A 172 4.78 -1.46 -9.89
C ALA A 172 3.41 -0.86 -10.21
N GLY A 173 3.23 -0.39 -11.47
CA GLY A 173 1.93 -0.09 -12.06
C GLY A 173 1.06 0.95 -11.37
N GLY A 174 1.59 1.79 -10.49
CA GLY A 174 0.79 2.70 -9.69
C GLY A 174 -0.09 1.97 -8.65
N SER A 175 0.19 0.69 -8.37
CA SER A 175 -0.43 -0.04 -7.28
C SER A 175 -0.15 0.67 -5.96
N SER A 176 -1.11 0.65 -5.04
CA SER A 176 -0.95 1.30 -3.74
C SER A 176 0.00 0.52 -2.81
N PHE A 177 0.36 -0.72 -3.16
CA PHE A 177 1.16 -1.64 -2.35
C PHE A 177 2.06 -2.51 -3.22
N GLY A 178 3.33 -2.61 -2.82
CA GLY A 178 4.31 -3.55 -3.35
C GLY A 178 4.70 -4.62 -2.33
N GLY A 179 5.36 -5.69 -2.79
CA GLY A 179 5.96 -6.71 -1.94
C GLY A 179 7.19 -6.23 -1.21
N ASP A 180 7.92 -5.29 -1.80
CA ASP A 180 9.19 -4.77 -1.30
C ASP A 180 9.02 -3.79 -0.16
N PHE A 181 9.80 -3.97 0.90
CA PHE A 181 9.90 -2.99 1.98
C PHE A 181 11.30 -2.95 2.61
N VAL A 182 11.56 -1.87 3.32
CA VAL A 182 12.80 -1.67 4.08
C VAL A 182 12.42 -1.44 5.54
N VAL A 183 13.13 -2.05 6.45
CA VAL A 183 13.08 -1.71 7.88
C VAL A 183 14.46 -1.27 8.33
N SER A 184 14.53 -0.25 9.16
CA SER A 184 15.79 0.27 9.65
C SER A 184 15.65 0.83 11.05
N MET A 185 16.73 0.75 11.82
CA MET A 185 16.81 1.33 13.14
C MET A 185 18.22 1.85 13.42
N ARG A 186 18.33 2.68 14.44
CA ARG A 186 19.60 3.15 14.98
C ARG A 186 19.55 3.18 16.50
N VAL A 187 20.54 2.56 17.14
CA VAL A 187 20.75 2.65 18.59
C VAL A 187 22.20 3.08 18.82
N GLY A 188 22.37 4.30 19.33
CA GLY A 188 23.71 4.87 19.46
C GLY A 188 24.41 5.01 18.10
N ASP A 189 25.53 4.32 17.94
CA ASP A 189 26.30 4.29 16.70
C ASP A 189 25.99 3.07 15.81
N LEU A 190 25.22 2.12 16.31
CA LEU A 190 24.79 0.96 15.53
C LEU A 190 23.57 1.31 14.67
N VAL A 191 23.68 1.08 13.37
CA VAL A 191 22.59 1.14 12.39
C VAL A 191 22.34 -0.25 11.83
N GLU A 192 21.08 -0.66 11.88
CA GLU A 192 20.64 -1.90 11.25
C GLU A 192 19.62 -1.59 10.16
N VAL A 193 19.74 -2.27 9.04
CA VAL A 193 18.85 -2.13 7.87
C VAL A 193 18.57 -3.52 7.30
N ALA A 194 17.30 -3.81 7.05
CA ALA A 194 16.93 -4.97 6.25
C ALA A 194 16.10 -4.54 5.04
N VAL A 195 16.49 -5.05 3.87
CA VAL A 195 15.74 -4.98 2.62
C VAL A 195 15.06 -6.32 2.42
N VAL A 196 13.78 -6.30 2.19
CA VAL A 196 12.92 -7.49 2.18
C VAL A 196 12.04 -7.47 0.94
N ASP A 197 11.94 -8.61 0.28
CA ASP A 197 11.02 -8.84 -0.81
C ASP A 197 10.10 -10.03 -0.48
N VAL A 198 8.80 -9.79 -0.60
CA VAL A 198 7.73 -10.76 -0.34
C VAL A 198 7.23 -11.33 -1.66
N SER A 199 7.36 -12.64 -1.84
CA SER A 199 6.89 -13.32 -3.04
C SER A 199 5.41 -13.05 -3.34
N GLY A 200 5.09 -12.78 -4.61
CA GLY A 200 3.75 -12.48 -5.08
C GLY A 200 3.61 -11.07 -5.63
N LYS A 201 2.43 -10.75 -6.17
CA LYS A 201 2.15 -9.43 -6.78
C LYS A 201 0.80 -8.88 -6.31
N GLY A 202 0.67 -7.56 -6.31
CA GLY A 202 -0.59 -6.88 -6.04
C GLY A 202 -0.95 -6.76 -4.55
N VAL A 203 -2.26 -6.74 -4.26
CA VAL A 203 -2.78 -6.43 -2.92
C VAL A 203 -2.39 -7.47 -1.87
N ASP A 204 -2.30 -8.74 -2.25
CA ASP A 204 -1.98 -9.83 -1.32
C ASP A 204 -0.51 -9.75 -0.86
N ALA A 205 0.43 -9.56 -1.80
CA ALA A 205 1.84 -9.34 -1.48
C ALA A 205 2.02 -8.08 -0.62
N GLY A 206 1.37 -6.98 -0.99
CA GLY A 206 1.42 -5.74 -0.23
C GLY A 206 0.81 -5.84 1.17
N THR A 207 -0.24 -6.64 1.36
CA THR A 207 -0.82 -6.89 2.70
C THR A 207 0.15 -7.70 3.56
N ARG A 208 0.80 -8.72 2.98
CA ARG A 208 1.85 -9.49 3.66
C ARG A 208 3.04 -8.60 4.01
N ALA A 209 3.52 -7.78 3.08
CA ALA A 209 4.62 -6.85 3.30
C ALA A 209 4.31 -5.87 4.45
N LEU A 210 3.07 -5.35 4.53
CA LEU A 210 2.65 -4.50 5.64
C LEU A 210 2.70 -5.21 6.99
N MET A 211 2.20 -6.45 7.06
CA MET A 211 2.22 -7.25 8.28
C MET A 211 3.66 -7.58 8.69
N LEU A 212 4.48 -7.98 7.74
CA LEU A 212 5.87 -8.36 7.98
C LEU A 212 6.75 -7.16 8.32
N SER A 213 6.53 -5.99 7.74
CA SER A 213 7.30 -4.78 8.06
C SER A 213 7.14 -4.38 9.53
N GLY A 214 5.94 -4.51 10.09
CA GLY A 214 5.71 -4.27 11.52
C GLY A 214 6.44 -5.28 12.41
N THR A 215 6.39 -6.56 12.06
CA THR A 215 7.07 -7.64 12.80
C THR A 215 8.57 -7.52 12.70
N PHE A 216 9.11 -7.39 11.49
CA PHE A 216 10.55 -7.28 11.24
C PHE A 216 11.13 -6.00 11.86
N GLY A 217 10.40 -4.88 11.76
CA GLY A 217 10.80 -3.65 12.43
C GLY A 217 10.83 -3.77 13.97
N GLY A 218 9.97 -4.60 14.55
CA GLY A 218 10.01 -4.88 16.00
C GLY A 218 11.10 -5.87 16.43
N LEU A 219 11.55 -6.77 15.54
CA LEU A 219 12.64 -7.70 15.78
C LEU A 219 14.01 -7.06 15.58
N LEU A 220 14.12 -6.13 14.63
CA LEU A 220 15.36 -5.46 14.27
C LEU A 220 15.97 -4.77 15.51
N GLY A 221 17.23 -5.08 15.85
CA GLY A 221 17.94 -4.59 17.02
C GLY A 221 17.43 -5.09 18.37
N SER A 222 16.42 -5.97 18.38
CA SER A 222 15.91 -6.59 19.62
C SER A 222 16.41 -8.01 19.82
N VAL A 223 17.01 -8.60 18.79
CA VAL A 223 17.52 -9.99 18.79
C VAL A 223 18.87 -10.03 18.08
N ASP A 224 19.77 -10.91 18.55
CA ASP A 224 21.12 -11.07 17.99
C ASP A 224 21.08 -11.71 16.59
N ASP A 225 20.20 -12.71 16.38
CA ASP A 225 19.99 -13.35 15.09
C ASP A 225 18.66 -12.87 14.46
N PHE A 226 18.73 -11.73 13.80
CA PHE A 226 17.55 -11.10 13.18
C PHE A 226 16.90 -11.99 12.11
N LEU A 227 17.68 -12.54 11.16
CA LEU A 227 17.12 -13.36 10.08
C LEU A 227 16.58 -14.70 10.58
N GLY A 228 17.22 -15.33 11.56
CA GLY A 228 16.72 -16.55 12.21
C GLY A 228 15.40 -16.31 12.95
N ALA A 229 15.26 -15.18 13.65
CA ALA A 229 14.01 -14.80 14.29
C ALA A 229 12.89 -14.51 13.28
N CYS A 230 13.20 -13.81 12.17
CA CYS A 230 12.26 -13.59 11.06
C CYS A 230 11.83 -14.92 10.42
N ASN A 231 12.77 -15.81 10.17
CA ASN A 231 12.51 -17.15 9.63
C ASN A 231 11.57 -17.95 10.53
N SER A 232 11.86 -17.98 11.83
CA SER A 232 11.05 -18.67 12.83
C SER A 232 9.61 -18.12 12.90
N TYR A 233 9.46 -16.79 12.73
CA TYR A 233 8.13 -16.16 12.63
C TYR A 233 7.41 -16.61 11.37
N LEU A 234 8.04 -16.51 10.21
CA LEU A 234 7.46 -16.86 8.92
C LEU A 234 7.07 -18.33 8.85
N HIS A 235 7.94 -19.23 9.30
CA HIS A 235 7.69 -20.67 9.31
C HIS A 235 6.42 -21.04 10.12
N ARG A 236 6.08 -20.27 11.17
CA ARG A 236 4.83 -20.45 11.93
C ARG A 236 3.59 -19.82 11.26
N GLN A 237 3.76 -18.81 10.42
CA GLN A 237 2.65 -17.98 9.91
C GLN A 237 2.26 -18.27 8.46
N LEU A 238 3.23 -18.58 7.59
CA LEU A 238 2.98 -18.64 6.14
C LEU A 238 2.48 -20.01 5.66
N GLY A 239 2.62 -21.09 6.44
CA GLY A 239 2.29 -22.42 5.94
C GLY A 239 3.03 -22.71 4.62
N ASP A 240 2.35 -23.40 3.68
CA ASP A 240 2.93 -23.77 2.37
C ASP A 240 2.84 -22.66 1.30
N GLU A 241 2.34 -21.46 1.63
CA GLU A 241 2.07 -20.41 0.65
C GLU A 241 3.06 -19.25 0.74
N GLY A 242 4.09 -19.28 -0.10
CA GLY A 242 5.00 -18.17 -0.36
C GLY A 242 6.29 -18.22 0.43
N PHE A 243 7.27 -17.47 -0.04
CA PHE A 243 8.58 -17.28 0.59
C PHE A 243 8.90 -15.78 0.67
N VAL A 244 9.87 -15.44 1.47
CA VAL A 244 10.36 -14.08 1.64
C VAL A 244 11.88 -14.10 1.49
N THR A 245 12.43 -13.16 0.73
CA THR A 245 13.87 -12.94 0.67
C THR A 245 14.25 -11.72 1.49
N ALA A 246 15.41 -11.74 2.13
CA ALA A 246 15.88 -10.61 2.90
C ALA A 246 17.41 -10.52 2.91
N VAL A 247 17.91 -9.27 2.89
CA VAL A 247 19.31 -8.98 3.22
C VAL A 247 19.35 -8.04 4.41
N HIS A 248 20.15 -8.38 5.40
CA HIS A 248 20.36 -7.63 6.63
C HIS A 248 21.76 -7.05 6.68
N LEU A 249 21.85 -5.76 6.97
CA LEU A 249 23.06 -5.00 7.21
C LEU A 249 23.08 -4.53 8.66
N SER A 250 24.15 -4.82 9.37
CA SER A 250 24.50 -4.19 10.65
C SER A 250 25.77 -3.37 10.43
N LEU A 251 25.76 -2.09 10.79
CA LEU A 251 26.82 -1.11 10.54
C LEU A 251 27.10 -0.29 11.80
N ASP A 252 28.32 -0.32 12.29
CA ASP A 252 28.82 0.58 13.33
C ASP A 252 29.33 1.89 12.68
N LEU A 253 28.65 2.99 13.00
CA LEU A 253 28.96 4.30 12.43
C LEU A 253 30.25 4.92 12.98
N ALA A 254 30.71 4.50 14.18
CA ALA A 254 31.95 5.00 14.77
C ALA A 254 33.17 4.37 14.08
N THR A 255 33.17 3.05 13.93
CA THR A 255 34.30 2.32 13.34
C THR A 255 34.17 2.20 11.82
N GLY A 256 32.96 2.09 11.29
CA GLY A 256 32.64 1.73 9.92
C GLY A 256 32.60 0.23 9.69
N GLU A 257 32.76 -0.58 10.73
CA GLU A 257 32.62 -2.03 10.64
C GLU A 257 31.18 -2.41 10.27
N TYR A 258 31.05 -3.36 9.36
CA TYR A 258 29.73 -3.85 8.93
C TYR A 258 29.71 -5.37 8.80
N THR A 259 28.52 -5.91 8.95
CA THR A 259 28.18 -7.28 8.60
C THR A 259 26.96 -7.31 7.69
N ILE A 260 26.98 -8.19 6.69
CA ILE A 260 25.89 -8.43 5.75
C ILE A 260 25.53 -9.90 5.81
N THR A 261 24.26 -10.18 6.02
CA THR A 261 23.71 -11.54 6.03
C THR A 261 22.53 -11.59 5.05
N SER A 262 22.51 -12.59 4.16
CA SER A 262 21.47 -12.73 3.12
C SER A 262 20.71 -14.03 3.28
N ALA A 263 19.39 -13.96 3.14
CA ALA A 263 18.47 -15.09 3.10
C ALA A 263 17.76 -15.13 1.73
N GLY A 264 18.43 -15.72 0.72
CA GLY A 264 17.92 -15.87 -0.64
C GLY A 264 17.71 -14.56 -1.41
N HIS A 265 18.26 -13.46 -0.91
CA HIS A 265 18.10 -12.12 -1.50
C HIS A 265 19.26 -11.81 -2.47
N PRO A 266 19.07 -10.92 -3.48
CA PRO A 266 20.16 -10.42 -4.30
C PRO A 266 21.33 -9.94 -3.45
N PRO A 267 22.60 -10.16 -3.89
CA PRO A 267 23.76 -9.82 -3.11
C PRO A 267 23.89 -8.31 -2.94
N ALA A 268 24.21 -7.86 -1.75
CA ALA A 268 24.63 -6.47 -1.53
C ALA A 268 25.95 -6.19 -2.27
N VAL A 269 26.20 -4.92 -2.59
CA VAL A 269 27.46 -4.53 -3.24
C VAL A 269 28.11 -3.37 -2.50
N ARG A 270 29.44 -3.43 -2.41
CA ARG A 270 30.27 -2.39 -1.79
C ARG A 270 31.10 -1.66 -2.84
N PHE A 271 31.03 -0.34 -2.83
CA PHE A 271 31.97 0.52 -3.57
C PHE A 271 33.22 0.73 -2.72
N ASP A 272 34.38 0.41 -3.27
CA ASP A 272 35.70 0.65 -2.70
C ASP A 272 36.29 1.88 -3.38
N ALA A 273 36.34 2.99 -2.66
CA ALA A 273 36.84 4.26 -3.20
C ALA A 273 38.33 4.21 -3.54
N GLY A 274 39.10 3.32 -2.88
CA GLY A 274 40.54 3.15 -3.14
C GLY A 274 40.82 2.53 -4.51
N SER A 275 39.97 1.57 -4.94
CA SER A 275 40.07 0.92 -6.26
C SER A 275 39.12 1.51 -7.30
N GLY A 276 38.13 2.27 -6.89
CA GLY A 276 37.07 2.79 -7.74
C GLY A 276 36.11 1.74 -8.30
N THR A 277 36.05 0.54 -7.67
CA THR A 277 35.28 -0.61 -8.16
C THR A 277 34.22 -1.06 -7.18
N TRP A 278 33.15 -1.64 -7.72
CA TRP A 278 32.12 -2.34 -6.95
C TRP A 278 32.54 -3.79 -6.68
N ARG A 279 32.31 -4.26 -5.48
CA ARG A 279 32.53 -5.65 -5.06
C ARG A 279 31.21 -6.25 -4.59
N VAL A 280 30.89 -7.42 -5.12
CA VAL A 280 29.69 -8.18 -4.74
C VAL A 280 29.95 -8.89 -3.42
N SER A 281 29.00 -8.80 -2.48
CA SER A 281 29.04 -9.51 -1.21
C SER A 281 28.99 -11.03 -1.43
N THR A 282 29.71 -11.76 -0.59
CA THR A 282 29.74 -13.22 -0.61
C THR A 282 28.68 -13.86 0.30
N SER A 283 27.88 -13.05 1.02
CA SER A 283 26.82 -13.56 1.91
C SER A 283 25.78 -14.36 1.12
N LYS A 284 25.42 -15.54 1.64
CA LYS A 284 24.46 -16.46 1.02
C LYS A 284 23.58 -17.12 2.08
N GLY A 285 22.37 -17.47 1.72
CA GLY A 285 21.45 -18.22 2.57
C GLY A 285 20.22 -18.66 1.80
N VAL A 286 19.42 -19.51 2.43
CA VAL A 286 18.13 -19.97 1.89
C VAL A 286 17.07 -18.91 2.17
N VAL A 287 16.05 -18.84 1.32
CA VAL A 287 14.89 -17.94 1.50
C VAL A 287 14.19 -18.19 2.86
N LEU A 288 13.64 -17.15 3.44
CA LEU A 288 12.94 -17.21 4.73
C LEU A 288 11.62 -17.97 4.63
N GLY A 289 11.26 -18.69 5.70
CA GLY A 289 9.98 -19.38 5.85
C GLY A 289 9.94 -20.80 5.29
N VAL A 290 10.97 -21.25 4.57
CA VAL A 290 10.98 -22.56 3.87
C VAL A 290 11.61 -23.66 4.75
N VAL A 291 12.67 -23.36 5.46
CA VAL A 291 13.35 -24.31 6.34
C VAL A 291 13.22 -23.90 7.80
N PRO A 292 13.06 -24.85 8.75
CA PRO A 292 12.94 -24.49 10.18
C PRO A 292 14.20 -23.83 10.73
N ASP A 293 15.37 -24.40 10.41
CA ASP A 293 16.67 -23.90 10.87
C ASP A 293 17.37 -23.17 9.73
N LEU A 294 17.45 -21.85 9.86
CA LEU A 294 18.07 -20.99 8.87
C LEU A 294 19.58 -20.91 9.11
N HIS A 295 20.36 -21.22 8.09
CA HIS A 295 21.79 -20.98 8.06
C HIS A 295 22.14 -19.98 6.97
N CYS A 296 22.77 -18.87 7.36
CA CYS A 296 23.22 -17.83 6.42
C CYS A 296 24.71 -17.60 6.59
N GLU A 297 25.42 -17.49 5.48
CA GLU A 297 26.79 -17.03 5.44
C GLU A 297 26.83 -15.51 5.60
N THR A 298 27.73 -15.01 6.43
CA THR A 298 27.89 -13.57 6.70
C THR A 298 29.13 -13.05 6.00
N ASP A 299 29.00 -11.92 5.33
CA ASP A 299 30.09 -11.13 4.80
C ASP A 299 30.36 -9.93 5.73
N SER A 300 31.62 -9.59 5.97
CA SER A 300 31.99 -8.49 6.86
C SER A 300 33.11 -7.65 6.31
N GLY A 301 33.18 -6.42 6.76
CA GLY A 301 34.22 -5.50 6.32
C GLY A 301 34.18 -4.15 7.04
N VAL A 302 34.93 -3.20 6.51
CA VAL A 302 34.98 -1.84 7.05
C VAL A 302 34.74 -0.83 5.93
N LEU A 303 33.79 0.08 6.12
CA LEU A 303 33.56 1.23 5.24
C LEU A 303 34.51 2.36 5.62
N ARG A 304 35.39 2.69 4.69
CA ARG A 304 36.31 3.82 4.78
C ARG A 304 35.67 5.07 4.18
N LYS A 305 36.30 6.22 4.34
CA LYS A 305 35.88 7.45 3.66
C LYS A 305 35.88 7.26 2.15
N GLY A 306 34.81 7.67 1.52
CA GLY A 306 34.54 7.48 0.10
C GLY A 306 33.82 6.17 -0.24
N ASP A 307 33.83 5.17 0.65
CA ASP A 307 33.17 3.88 0.42
C ASP A 307 31.64 4.01 0.53
N ALA A 308 30.92 3.10 -0.12
CA ALA A 308 29.48 2.99 -0.06
C ALA A 308 29.01 1.53 -0.07
N LEU A 309 27.85 1.27 0.54
CA LEU A 309 27.10 0.03 0.44
C LEU A 309 25.79 0.26 -0.30
N MET A 310 25.42 -0.66 -1.16
CA MET A 310 24.18 -0.67 -1.89
C MET A 310 23.49 -2.03 -1.69
N LEU A 311 22.24 -1.99 -1.19
CA LEU A 311 21.34 -3.13 -1.05
C LEU A 311 20.12 -2.85 -1.95
N PHE A 312 19.59 -3.88 -2.61
CA PHE A 312 18.52 -3.71 -3.58
C PHE A 312 17.74 -5.01 -3.77
N THR A 313 16.48 -4.90 -4.19
CA THR A 313 15.62 -6.04 -4.54
C THR A 313 15.81 -6.44 -6.01
N ASP A 314 15.38 -7.64 -6.35
CA ASP A 314 15.52 -8.22 -7.70
C ASP A 314 14.81 -7.40 -8.78
N GLY A 315 13.70 -6.71 -8.47
CA GLY A 315 13.03 -5.81 -9.41
C GLY A 315 13.92 -4.68 -9.98
N LEU A 316 15.10 -4.45 -9.41
CA LEU A 316 16.08 -3.53 -9.96
C LEU A 316 16.97 -4.17 -11.04
N ILE A 317 17.20 -5.48 -10.95
CA ILE A 317 18.12 -6.24 -11.81
C ILE A 317 17.40 -7.25 -12.71
N GLU A 318 16.24 -7.77 -12.30
CA GLU A 318 15.47 -8.76 -13.06
C GLU A 318 14.84 -8.12 -14.30
N GLN A 319 15.04 -8.76 -15.43
CA GLN A 319 14.43 -8.38 -16.71
C GLN A 319 13.87 -9.62 -17.39
N PRO A 320 12.64 -9.58 -17.93
CA PRO A 320 12.06 -10.71 -18.62
C PRO A 320 12.98 -11.26 -19.73
N GLY A 321 13.36 -12.52 -19.62
CA GLY A 321 14.18 -13.22 -20.61
C GLY A 321 15.68 -12.90 -20.56
N ARG A 322 16.17 -12.26 -19.50
CA ARG A 322 17.60 -12.04 -19.26
C ARG A 322 18.05 -12.68 -17.95
N ASP A 323 19.33 -13.01 -17.90
CA ASP A 323 19.97 -13.52 -16.70
C ASP A 323 20.08 -12.42 -15.63
N ILE A 324 19.91 -12.79 -14.37
CA ILE A 324 20.05 -11.91 -13.20
C ILE A 324 21.48 -11.34 -13.14
N ASP A 325 22.49 -12.14 -13.46
CA ASP A 325 23.90 -11.69 -13.48
C ASP A 325 24.12 -10.55 -14.47
N ALA A 326 23.52 -10.63 -15.66
CA ALA A 326 23.58 -9.53 -16.63
C ALA A 326 22.85 -8.27 -16.14
N GLY A 327 21.79 -8.43 -15.33
CA GLY A 327 21.11 -7.33 -14.64
C GLY A 327 21.98 -6.67 -13.58
N LEU A 328 22.70 -7.46 -12.81
CA LEU A 328 23.67 -7.00 -11.81
C LEU A 328 24.81 -6.22 -12.46
N ASP A 329 25.43 -6.77 -13.51
CA ASP A 329 26.50 -6.08 -14.26
C ASP A 329 26.04 -4.72 -14.81
N ARG A 330 24.81 -4.67 -15.33
CA ARG A 330 24.22 -3.42 -15.79
C ARG A 330 24.01 -2.42 -14.65
N LEU A 331 23.54 -2.88 -13.48
CA LEU A 331 23.36 -2.03 -12.30
C LEU A 331 24.70 -1.44 -11.85
N LEU A 332 25.74 -2.26 -11.80
CA LEU A 332 27.09 -1.83 -11.39
C LEU A 332 27.66 -0.81 -12.40
N GLY A 333 27.53 -1.06 -13.70
CA GLY A 333 27.95 -0.10 -14.74
C GLY A 333 27.22 1.24 -14.69
N GLU A 334 25.90 1.23 -14.45
CA GLU A 334 25.13 2.46 -14.25
C GLU A 334 25.51 3.18 -12.94
N ALA A 335 25.78 2.42 -11.88
CA ALA A 335 26.21 2.96 -10.60
C ALA A 335 27.59 3.63 -10.73
N GLU A 336 28.55 3.02 -11.43
CA GLU A 336 29.88 3.61 -11.74
C GLU A 336 29.74 4.91 -12.53
N ARG A 337 28.80 4.98 -13.45
CA ARG A 337 28.57 6.18 -14.27
C ARG A 337 27.94 7.33 -13.49
N LEU A 338 27.01 7.03 -12.58
CA LEU A 338 26.17 8.04 -11.93
C LEU A 338 26.71 8.49 -10.57
N LEU A 339 27.16 7.56 -9.74
CA LEU A 339 27.43 7.82 -8.33
C LEU A 339 28.67 8.65 -8.00
N PRO A 340 29.77 8.68 -8.80
CA PRO A 340 30.91 9.56 -8.55
C PRO A 340 30.54 11.05 -8.47
N SER A 341 29.42 11.46 -9.09
CA SER A 341 28.92 12.84 -9.04
C SER A 341 27.99 13.15 -7.85
N GLY A 342 27.83 12.21 -6.88
CA GLY A 342 27.08 12.39 -5.65
C GLY A 342 26.01 11.33 -5.40
N PHE A 343 26.17 10.57 -4.33
CA PHE A 343 25.30 9.43 -4.02
C PHE A 343 23.84 9.84 -3.75
N ARG A 344 23.60 10.94 -3.05
CA ARG A 344 22.26 11.34 -2.58
C ARG A 344 21.29 11.64 -3.73
N ASP A 345 21.74 12.44 -4.69
CA ASP A 345 20.88 12.95 -5.75
C ASP A 345 20.75 11.95 -6.90
N ARG A 346 21.74 11.07 -7.05
CA ARG A 346 21.81 10.09 -8.14
C ARG A 346 21.13 8.75 -7.85
N ALA A 347 20.86 8.41 -6.59
CA ALA A 347 20.19 7.16 -6.24
C ALA A 347 18.81 7.03 -6.94
N ARG A 348 18.02 8.10 -6.98
CA ARG A 348 16.73 8.10 -7.72
C ARG A 348 16.93 7.94 -9.23
N GLN A 349 17.95 8.58 -9.77
CA GLN A 349 18.26 8.53 -11.21
C GLN A 349 18.72 7.12 -11.60
N LEU A 350 19.50 6.45 -10.72
CA LEU A 350 19.89 5.04 -10.89
C LEU A 350 18.66 4.13 -10.95
N VAL A 351 17.74 4.24 -9.99
CA VAL A 351 16.49 3.47 -10.02
C VAL A 351 15.68 3.76 -11.28
N GLN A 352 15.57 5.01 -11.72
CA GLN A 352 14.84 5.38 -12.93
C GLN A 352 15.49 4.79 -14.20
N SER A 353 16.82 4.80 -14.32
CA SER A 353 17.50 4.22 -15.47
C SER A 353 17.37 2.71 -15.54
N MET A 354 17.44 2.03 -14.40
CA MET A 354 17.31 0.58 -14.32
C MET A 354 15.88 0.10 -14.60
N THR A 355 14.88 0.85 -14.13
CA THR A 355 13.46 0.46 -14.22
C THR A 355 12.73 1.06 -15.43
N SER A 356 13.45 1.72 -16.37
CA SER A 356 12.86 2.22 -17.61
C SER A 356 12.43 1.05 -18.50
N GLY A 357 11.11 0.90 -18.69
CA GLY A 357 10.53 -0.21 -19.47
C GLY A 357 10.07 -1.44 -18.66
N HIS A 358 10.23 -1.42 -17.33
CA HIS A 358 9.77 -2.48 -16.43
C HIS A 358 8.79 -1.94 -15.40
N ASN A 359 7.82 -2.78 -15.06
CA ASN A 359 6.76 -2.43 -14.13
C ASN A 359 6.77 -3.43 -12.96
N ASP A 360 7.90 -3.48 -12.23
CA ASP A 360 8.02 -4.29 -11.01
C ASP A 360 8.33 -3.41 -9.80
N ASP A 361 8.02 -3.95 -8.62
CA ASP A 361 8.40 -3.32 -7.37
C ASP A 361 9.92 -3.32 -7.26
N CYS A 362 10.51 -2.26 -6.74
CA CYS A 362 11.93 -2.27 -6.45
C CYS A 362 12.28 -1.37 -5.26
N ALA A 363 13.23 -1.82 -4.47
CA ALA A 363 13.84 -1.11 -3.37
C ALA A 363 15.34 -0.94 -3.60
N LEU A 364 15.86 0.22 -3.23
CA LEU A 364 17.29 0.52 -3.20
C LEU A 364 17.62 1.22 -1.88
N VAL A 365 18.58 0.69 -1.16
CA VAL A 365 19.22 1.35 -0.01
C VAL A 365 20.67 1.63 -0.35
N LEU A 366 21.07 2.87 -0.18
CA LEU A 366 22.45 3.31 -0.37
C LEU A 366 22.94 3.99 0.91
N ILE A 367 24.06 3.53 1.47
CA ILE A 367 24.71 4.12 2.65
C ILE A 367 26.17 4.39 2.27
N TRP A 368 26.69 5.56 2.59
CA TRP A 368 28.05 5.94 2.25
C TRP A 368 28.72 6.79 3.33
N ARG A 369 30.04 6.75 3.38
CA ARG A 369 30.86 7.56 4.26
C ARG A 369 31.59 8.62 3.42
N PRO A 370 31.17 9.91 3.41
CA PRO A 370 31.74 10.95 2.55
C PRO A 370 33.17 11.31 2.91
#